data_ce800685c6118d62f2f0979e61179278
#
_entry.id   ce800685c6118d62f2f0979e61179278
#
_cell.length_a   1.000
_cell.length_b   1.000
_cell.length_c   1.000
_cell.angle_alpha   90.00
_cell.angle_beta   90.00
_cell.angle_gamma   90.00
#
_symmetry.space_group_name_H-M   'P 1'
#
loop_
_entity.id
_entity.type
_entity.pdbx_description
1 polymer ?
#
loop_
_entity_poly.entity_id
_entity_poly.type
_entity_poly.pdbx_seq_one_letter_code
_entity_poly.pdbx_strand_id
1 'polypeptide(L)'
;MKVPSSAVFANLSSTISEISRLSGIAGVSIGVIDNGEIIHQASYGFCDVENQLPCDSDSTFVLGSLTKAFTSALLGQLVQEGRLNWTDPLSQILPEFQRDPQDLSSHTTIGDLLCHHTGLSAFDSLWLGSDNVPLLNHSDAIKVLNYVPQEQLFRGSFVYNNFAYEILGQVIEKVSGSSYSWFLHERLLRPLGMERTYFTDPAGQMENEAKPYVALSDATPVRISPALQGDHVLMGPAGGARSCVSDLLIFYNALLDAAAEQIELGTERKFAPNDQPVSFSELRTMWTGWNILPMPFLREHSYGYGWLRSQLPSVLAPSRGDPELNPLVGIGAPSRLAIWHSGDIPGYQTHATLFPETKQAVVVLTNSLSLNDGSRYTNDLVIEALLDNLDNAHDYVKLARKSAELAMKRVEGIQNELVDGRTRSEPCRPLESYAGRYFNAVRNFFIDIGLNDQGNLHISFMGRKRDTFELKTYQDDSFFWFLTHDEAARLARYDGYGQDFYILRFGSVKGDDDVVDVLWWKHEPSLDGFGEVFGRHSTSKSGPSEEEGSEL
;
A
#
# COMPACT_ATOMS: atom_id res chain seq x y z
N MET A 1 -34.19 11.90 7.08
CA MET A 1 -33.76 11.00 5.98
C MET A 1 -34.48 9.67 6.17
N LYS A 2 -34.93 9.00 5.09
CA LYS A 2 -35.41 7.63 5.20
C LYS A 2 -34.18 6.75 5.46
N VAL A 3 -34.26 5.85 6.43
CA VAL A 3 -33.24 4.80 6.62
C VAL A 3 -33.22 3.96 5.35
N PRO A 4 -32.08 3.80 4.65
CA PRO A 4 -32.00 2.92 3.49
C PRO A 4 -32.45 1.51 3.92
N SER A 5 -33.42 0.94 3.25
CA SER A 5 -33.82 -0.43 3.58
C SER A 5 -32.75 -1.41 3.11
N SER A 6 -32.52 -2.50 3.83
CA SER A 6 -31.63 -3.60 3.41
C SER A 6 -31.88 -4.05 1.95
N ALA A 7 -33.10 -3.88 1.45
CA ALA A 7 -33.48 -4.17 0.08
C ALA A 7 -32.75 -3.30 -0.97
N VAL A 8 -32.37 -2.06 -0.67
CA VAL A 8 -31.65 -1.19 -1.60
C VAL A 8 -30.29 -1.81 -1.91
N PHE A 9 -29.54 -2.24 -0.90
CA PHE A 9 -28.24 -2.88 -1.07
C PHE A 9 -28.33 -4.23 -1.77
N ALA A 10 -29.35 -5.04 -1.47
CA ALA A 10 -29.57 -6.32 -2.15
C ALA A 10 -29.80 -6.15 -3.67
N ASN A 11 -30.43 -5.05 -4.10
CA ASN A 11 -30.63 -4.73 -5.50
C ASN A 11 -29.34 -4.37 -6.26
N LEU A 12 -28.23 -4.07 -5.56
CA LEU A 12 -26.92 -3.78 -6.17
C LEU A 12 -26.19 -5.05 -6.61
N SER A 13 -26.63 -6.23 -6.22
CA SER A 13 -25.92 -7.50 -6.44
C SER A 13 -25.52 -7.74 -7.88
N SER A 14 -26.41 -7.47 -8.85
CA SER A 14 -26.10 -7.63 -10.28
C SER A 14 -25.06 -6.63 -10.77
N THR A 15 -25.13 -5.38 -10.31
CA THR A 15 -24.18 -4.31 -10.66
C THR A 15 -22.81 -4.62 -10.08
N ILE A 16 -22.73 -5.03 -8.81
CA ILE A 16 -21.48 -5.42 -8.15
C ILE A 16 -20.84 -6.63 -8.84
N SER A 17 -21.65 -7.63 -9.20
CA SER A 17 -21.17 -8.82 -9.92
C SER A 17 -20.62 -8.46 -11.32
N GLU A 18 -21.25 -7.53 -12.03
CA GLU A 18 -20.76 -7.08 -13.35
C GLU A 18 -19.48 -6.24 -13.23
N ILE A 19 -19.38 -5.34 -12.22
CA ILE A 19 -18.14 -4.62 -11.91
C ILE A 19 -17.02 -5.65 -11.62
N SER A 20 -17.28 -6.63 -10.75
CA SER A 20 -16.30 -7.65 -10.39
C SER A 20 -15.83 -8.46 -11.59
N ARG A 21 -16.74 -8.86 -12.45
CA ARG A 21 -16.44 -9.61 -13.68
C ARG A 21 -15.58 -8.80 -14.66
N LEU A 22 -15.89 -7.52 -14.86
CA LEU A 22 -15.13 -6.62 -15.76
C LEU A 22 -13.74 -6.32 -15.23
N SER A 23 -13.57 -6.35 -13.92
CA SER A 23 -12.34 -5.99 -13.22
C SER A 23 -11.45 -7.20 -12.91
N GLY A 24 -11.95 -8.43 -13.07
CA GLY A 24 -11.22 -9.65 -12.68
C GLY A 24 -11.16 -9.87 -11.16
N ILE A 25 -12.18 -9.43 -10.43
CA ILE A 25 -12.29 -9.63 -8.97
C ILE A 25 -12.87 -11.02 -8.72
N ALA A 26 -12.10 -11.87 -8.02
CA ALA A 26 -12.47 -13.24 -7.69
C ALA A 26 -13.59 -13.30 -6.64
N GLY A 27 -13.46 -12.51 -5.58
CA GLY A 27 -14.43 -12.42 -4.50
C GLY A 27 -14.45 -11.04 -3.86
N VAL A 28 -15.60 -10.64 -3.36
CA VAL A 28 -15.84 -9.38 -2.66
C VAL A 28 -16.73 -9.59 -1.45
N SER A 29 -16.38 -8.94 -0.34
CA SER A 29 -17.16 -8.92 0.90
C SER A 29 -17.45 -7.47 1.29
N ILE A 30 -18.69 -7.16 1.66
CA ILE A 30 -19.18 -5.79 1.88
C ILE A 30 -19.90 -5.73 3.23
N GLY A 31 -19.65 -4.65 3.98
CA GLY A 31 -20.36 -4.33 5.21
C GLY A 31 -20.80 -2.88 5.26
N VAL A 32 -21.97 -2.64 5.84
CA VAL A 32 -22.55 -1.29 5.97
C VAL A 32 -23.10 -1.07 7.38
N ILE A 33 -22.68 0.04 7.98
CA ILE A 33 -23.23 0.57 9.23
C ILE A 33 -24.09 1.79 8.88
N ASP A 34 -25.27 1.90 9.47
CA ASP A 34 -26.10 3.11 9.47
C ASP A 34 -26.59 3.42 10.88
N ASN A 35 -26.37 4.64 11.34
CA ASN A 35 -26.72 5.09 12.68
C ASN A 35 -26.18 4.17 13.81
N GLY A 36 -24.97 3.61 13.62
CA GLY A 36 -24.34 2.70 14.58
C GLY A 36 -24.83 1.24 14.53
N GLU A 37 -25.74 0.92 13.62
CA GLU A 37 -26.28 -0.43 13.46
C GLU A 37 -25.77 -1.07 12.16
N ILE A 38 -25.41 -2.35 12.22
CA ILE A 38 -25.05 -3.12 11.01
C ILE A 38 -26.34 -3.41 10.24
N ILE A 39 -26.52 -2.77 9.09
CA ILE A 39 -27.72 -2.88 8.28
C ILE A 39 -27.58 -3.79 7.06
N HIS A 40 -26.34 -4.07 6.64
CA HIS A 40 -26.09 -4.92 5.48
C HIS A 40 -24.73 -5.59 5.57
N GLN A 41 -24.69 -6.88 5.27
CA GLN A 41 -23.49 -7.67 4.98
C GLN A 41 -23.79 -8.55 3.77
N ALA A 42 -22.92 -8.53 2.78
CA ALA A 42 -23.07 -9.34 1.58
C ALA A 42 -21.71 -9.73 1.02
N SER A 43 -21.63 -10.91 0.42
CA SER A 43 -20.42 -11.38 -0.25
C SER A 43 -20.77 -12.02 -1.58
N TYR A 44 -19.90 -11.85 -2.56
CA TYR A 44 -20.10 -12.33 -3.92
C TYR A 44 -18.80 -12.95 -4.42
N GLY A 45 -18.91 -13.97 -5.30
CA GLY A 45 -17.75 -14.66 -5.85
C GLY A 45 -17.11 -15.63 -4.85
N PHE A 46 -15.83 -15.89 -5.00
CA PHE A 46 -15.13 -16.99 -4.32
C PHE A 46 -13.92 -16.49 -3.53
N CYS A 47 -13.80 -16.94 -2.29
CA CYS A 47 -12.58 -16.81 -1.50
C CYS A 47 -11.48 -17.80 -1.99
N ASP A 48 -11.88 -18.91 -2.63
CA ASP A 48 -11.01 -19.88 -3.30
C ASP A 48 -11.68 -20.31 -4.60
N VAL A 49 -11.17 -19.80 -5.74
CA VAL A 49 -11.75 -20.03 -7.07
C VAL A 49 -11.58 -21.49 -7.49
N GLU A 50 -10.42 -22.08 -7.23
CA GLU A 50 -10.08 -23.44 -7.64
C GLU A 50 -10.97 -24.48 -6.95
N ASN A 51 -11.31 -24.24 -5.69
CA ASN A 51 -12.18 -25.11 -4.89
C ASN A 51 -13.64 -24.65 -4.86
N GLN A 52 -13.97 -23.55 -5.56
CA GLN A 52 -15.30 -22.95 -5.62
C GLN A 52 -15.89 -22.64 -4.23
N LEU A 53 -15.03 -22.24 -3.28
CA LEU A 53 -15.46 -21.83 -1.95
C LEU A 53 -15.92 -20.37 -1.98
N PRO A 54 -17.20 -20.09 -1.66
CA PRO A 54 -17.73 -18.73 -1.70
C PRO A 54 -17.11 -17.87 -0.59
N CYS A 55 -17.05 -16.55 -0.83
CA CYS A 55 -16.81 -15.59 0.24
C CYS A 55 -18.01 -15.48 1.17
N ASP A 56 -17.74 -15.13 2.43
CA ASP A 56 -18.74 -14.70 3.40
C ASP A 56 -18.24 -13.50 4.22
N SER A 57 -19.01 -13.03 5.21
CA SER A 57 -18.64 -11.89 6.07
C SER A 57 -17.46 -12.18 6.98
N ASP A 58 -17.17 -13.46 7.21
CA ASP A 58 -16.10 -13.94 8.10
C ASP A 58 -14.86 -14.42 7.31
N SER A 59 -14.93 -14.42 5.98
CA SER A 59 -13.76 -14.65 5.13
C SER A 59 -12.72 -13.55 5.38
N THR A 60 -11.46 -13.94 5.62
CA THR A 60 -10.40 -13.01 5.98
C THR A 60 -9.57 -12.60 4.77
N PHE A 61 -9.28 -11.31 4.66
CA PHE A 61 -8.52 -10.67 3.58
C PHE A 61 -7.30 -9.94 4.17
N VAL A 62 -6.19 -9.87 3.44
CA VAL A 62 -5.11 -8.95 3.80
C VAL A 62 -5.58 -7.53 3.52
N LEU A 63 -5.43 -6.67 4.52
CA LEU A 63 -6.04 -5.34 4.53
C LEU A 63 -5.26 -4.31 3.71
N GLY A 64 -3.99 -4.58 3.39
CA GLY A 64 -3.14 -3.54 2.84
C GLY A 64 -3.14 -2.33 3.77
N SER A 65 -3.16 -1.13 3.21
CA SER A 65 -3.02 0.11 3.98
C SER A 65 -4.16 0.42 4.96
N LEU A 66 -5.28 -0.32 4.98
CA LEU A 66 -6.23 -0.21 6.10
C LEU A 66 -5.59 -0.60 7.45
N THR A 67 -4.48 -1.36 7.43
CA THR A 67 -3.65 -1.67 8.62
C THR A 67 -3.16 -0.41 9.34
N LYS A 68 -2.92 0.68 8.61
CA LYS A 68 -2.44 1.95 9.16
C LYS A 68 -3.37 2.54 10.22
N ALA A 69 -4.66 2.25 10.12
CA ALA A 69 -5.64 2.63 11.13
C ALA A 69 -5.37 1.96 12.49
N PHE A 70 -4.98 0.68 12.48
CA PHE A 70 -4.60 -0.04 13.70
C PHE A 70 -3.30 0.52 14.29
N THR A 71 -2.28 0.72 13.47
CA THR A 71 -1.00 1.33 13.90
C THR A 71 -1.22 2.69 14.55
N SER A 72 -2.05 3.53 13.94
CA SER A 72 -2.41 4.84 14.48
C SER A 72 -3.18 4.74 15.79
N ALA A 73 -4.14 3.81 15.91
CA ALA A 73 -4.90 3.58 17.13
C ALA A 73 -4.01 3.12 18.29
N LEU A 74 -3.05 2.23 18.04
CA LEU A 74 -2.08 1.76 19.05
C LEU A 74 -1.17 2.88 19.55
N LEU A 75 -0.69 3.75 18.65
CA LEU A 75 0.08 4.93 19.03
C LEU A 75 -0.77 5.91 19.85
N GLY A 76 -2.05 6.09 19.45
CA GLY A 76 -3.01 6.89 20.23
C GLY A 76 -3.19 6.39 21.67
N GLN A 77 -3.21 5.07 21.89
CA GLN A 77 -3.26 4.51 23.24
C GLN A 77 -1.96 4.80 24.04
N LEU A 78 -0.78 4.68 23.40
CA LEU A 78 0.48 5.02 24.05
C LEU A 78 0.56 6.51 24.40
N VAL A 79 0.01 7.40 23.58
CA VAL A 79 -0.10 8.84 23.87
C VAL A 79 -1.06 9.09 25.03
N GLN A 80 -2.22 8.46 25.03
CA GLN A 80 -3.17 8.55 26.14
C GLN A 80 -2.58 8.08 27.48
N GLU A 81 -1.73 7.07 27.46
CA GLU A 81 -1.01 6.56 28.62
C GLU A 81 0.16 7.47 29.06
N GLY A 82 0.47 8.53 28.32
CA GLY A 82 1.61 9.43 28.59
C GLY A 82 2.98 8.77 28.36
N ARG A 83 3.03 7.69 27.60
CA ARG A 83 4.26 6.96 27.26
C ARG A 83 4.90 7.48 25.97
N LEU A 84 4.16 8.26 25.20
CA LEU A 84 4.54 8.85 23.93
C LEU A 84 3.82 10.18 23.76
N ASN A 85 4.40 11.13 22.99
CA ASN A 85 3.69 12.29 22.49
C ASN A 85 3.77 12.32 20.96
N TRP A 86 2.75 12.85 20.30
CA TRP A 86 2.74 13.02 18.85
C TRP A 86 3.91 13.86 18.31
N THR A 87 4.43 14.75 19.17
CA THR A 87 5.54 15.65 18.87
C THR A 87 6.91 15.13 19.30
N ASP A 88 7.00 13.93 19.84
CA ASP A 88 8.29 13.35 20.23
C ASP A 88 9.15 13.12 18.97
N PRO A 89 10.41 13.59 18.97
CA PRO A 89 11.32 13.35 17.87
C PRO A 89 11.64 11.87 17.72
N LEU A 90 11.56 11.36 16.49
CA LEU A 90 11.85 9.96 16.18
C LEU A 90 13.24 9.54 16.70
N SER A 91 14.27 10.39 16.52
CA SER A 91 15.64 10.13 16.95
C SER A 91 15.84 9.96 18.47
N GLN A 92 14.89 10.42 19.30
CA GLN A 92 14.93 10.16 20.75
C GLN A 92 14.43 8.75 21.11
N ILE A 93 13.58 8.17 20.28
CA ILE A 93 13.00 6.84 20.48
C ILE A 93 13.85 5.79 19.76
N LEU A 94 14.22 6.07 18.52
CA LEU A 94 15.07 5.26 17.65
C LEU A 94 16.34 6.07 17.27
N PRO A 95 17.42 6.01 18.11
CA PRO A 95 18.66 6.78 17.86
C PRO A 95 19.36 6.42 16.55
N GLU A 96 19.00 5.30 15.93
CA GLU A 96 19.50 4.86 14.64
C GLU A 96 18.96 5.72 13.49
N PHE A 97 17.91 6.52 13.72
CA PHE A 97 17.44 7.50 12.75
C PHE A 97 18.38 8.70 12.70
N GLN A 98 19.26 8.70 11.71
CA GLN A 98 20.31 9.69 11.51
C GLN A 98 20.40 10.08 10.03
N ARG A 99 20.03 11.32 9.73
CA ARG A 99 20.05 11.87 8.37
C ARG A 99 20.90 13.12 8.28
N ASP A 100 21.46 13.35 7.09
CA ASP A 100 22.03 14.63 6.69
C ASP A 100 21.01 15.37 5.78
N PRO A 101 20.71 16.65 6.01
CA PRO A 101 21.17 17.47 7.15
C PRO A 101 20.55 17.03 8.49
N GLN A 102 21.27 17.19 9.59
CA GLN A 102 20.86 16.78 10.93
C GLN A 102 19.52 17.40 11.39
N ASP A 103 19.12 18.52 10.79
CA ASP A 103 17.84 19.17 11.09
C ASP A 103 16.65 18.25 10.88
N LEU A 104 16.64 17.43 9.83
CA LEU A 104 15.57 16.47 9.58
C LEU A 104 15.52 15.39 10.66
N SER A 105 16.69 14.85 11.07
CA SER A 105 16.79 13.84 12.14
C SER A 105 16.29 14.37 13.48
N SER A 106 16.60 15.62 13.82
CA SER A 106 16.25 16.19 15.12
C SER A 106 14.80 16.66 15.21
N HIS A 107 14.14 16.93 14.07
CA HIS A 107 12.80 17.54 14.05
C HIS A 107 11.69 16.63 13.54
N THR A 108 12.02 15.48 12.90
CA THR A 108 11.00 14.52 12.46
C THR A 108 10.33 13.89 13.66
N THR A 109 9.02 14.09 13.79
CA THR A 109 8.20 13.61 14.90
C THR A 109 7.38 12.38 14.50
N ILE A 110 6.78 11.73 15.51
CA ILE A 110 5.81 10.65 15.31
C ILE A 110 4.65 11.12 14.44
N GLY A 111 4.14 12.33 14.69
CA GLY A 111 3.07 12.94 13.87
C GLY A 111 3.46 13.14 12.41
N ASP A 112 4.71 13.56 12.12
CA ASP A 112 5.19 13.76 10.76
C ASP A 112 5.23 12.43 9.96
N LEU A 113 5.59 11.33 10.62
CA LEU A 113 5.54 9.99 10.01
C LEU A 113 4.11 9.56 9.74
N LEU A 114 3.20 9.74 10.72
CA LEU A 114 1.80 9.33 10.63
C LEU A 114 1.04 10.03 9.51
N CYS A 115 1.30 11.32 9.27
CA CYS A 115 0.62 12.10 8.23
C CYS A 115 1.43 12.27 6.93
N HIS A 116 2.50 11.48 6.74
CA HIS A 116 3.32 11.53 5.53
C HIS A 116 3.91 12.93 5.22
N HIS A 117 4.41 13.61 6.25
CA HIS A 117 4.88 15.00 6.19
C HIS A 117 6.42 15.12 6.15
N THR A 118 7.12 13.99 6.03
CA THR A 118 8.60 13.97 6.03
C THR A 118 9.20 14.52 4.74
N GLY A 119 8.47 14.46 3.64
CA GLY A 119 8.94 14.80 2.30
C GLY A 119 9.93 13.76 1.71
N LEU A 120 10.12 12.62 2.36
CA LEU A 120 11.01 11.55 1.92
C LEU A 120 10.36 10.69 0.86
N SER A 121 11.10 10.35 -0.21
CA SER A 121 10.63 9.46 -1.28
C SER A 121 10.19 8.10 -0.75
N ALA A 122 9.19 7.49 -1.39
CA ALA A 122 8.57 6.25 -0.96
C ALA A 122 9.48 5.03 -1.12
N PHE A 123 10.22 4.93 -2.22
CA PHE A 123 11.10 3.81 -2.56
C PHE A 123 10.46 2.43 -2.46
N ASP A 124 9.16 2.34 -2.77
CA ASP A 124 8.42 1.08 -2.69
C ASP A 124 8.99 -0.01 -3.62
N SER A 125 9.61 0.39 -4.72
CA SER A 125 10.28 -0.52 -5.66
C SER A 125 11.43 -1.34 -5.05
N LEU A 126 12.05 -0.87 -3.97
CA LEU A 126 13.14 -1.60 -3.31
C LEU A 126 12.66 -2.76 -2.43
N TRP A 127 11.38 -2.82 -2.07
CA TRP A 127 10.88 -3.92 -1.24
C TRP A 127 9.85 -4.81 -1.96
N LEU A 128 9.21 -4.33 -3.01
CA LEU A 128 8.20 -5.07 -3.78
C LEU A 128 8.85 -6.14 -4.67
N GLY A 129 9.00 -7.34 -4.15
CA GLY A 129 9.51 -8.49 -4.88
C GLY A 129 8.42 -9.37 -5.50
N SER A 130 8.83 -10.29 -6.36
CA SER A 130 7.94 -11.31 -6.92
C SER A 130 7.41 -12.24 -5.84
N ASP A 131 6.23 -12.84 -6.09
CA ASP A 131 5.56 -13.80 -5.21
C ASP A 131 5.19 -13.23 -3.83
N ASN A 132 4.97 -11.92 -3.72
CA ASN A 132 4.68 -11.24 -2.45
C ASN A 132 5.79 -11.38 -1.39
N VAL A 133 7.02 -11.62 -1.80
CA VAL A 133 8.17 -11.72 -0.88
C VAL A 133 8.92 -10.39 -0.89
N PRO A 134 9.03 -9.68 0.25
CA PRO A 134 9.81 -8.47 0.34
C PRO A 134 11.29 -8.71 -0.04
N LEU A 135 11.89 -7.76 -0.76
CA LEU A 135 13.31 -7.81 -1.15
C LEU A 135 14.25 -7.34 -0.04
N LEU A 136 13.73 -6.65 0.97
CA LEU A 136 14.46 -6.13 2.12
C LEU A 136 13.93 -6.77 3.41
N ASN A 137 14.76 -6.76 4.45
CA ASN A 137 14.38 -7.22 5.78
C ASN A 137 13.74 -6.09 6.59
N HIS A 138 12.94 -6.43 7.60
CA HIS A 138 12.38 -5.49 8.57
C HIS A 138 13.44 -4.56 9.19
N SER A 139 14.62 -5.10 9.55
CA SER A 139 15.74 -4.33 10.11
C SER A 139 16.39 -3.32 9.14
N ASP A 140 16.10 -3.40 7.84
CA ASP A 140 16.64 -2.47 6.86
C ASP A 140 15.82 -1.18 6.72
N ALA A 141 14.60 -1.15 7.27
CA ALA A 141 13.69 -0.01 7.11
C ALA A 141 14.31 1.32 7.56
N ILE A 142 14.95 1.34 8.73
CA ILE A 142 15.58 2.55 9.27
C ILE A 142 16.77 3.00 8.39
N LYS A 143 17.53 2.05 7.82
CA LYS A 143 18.63 2.36 6.90
C LYS A 143 18.10 3.00 5.61
N VAL A 144 16.97 2.47 5.08
CA VAL A 144 16.30 3.05 3.91
C VAL A 144 15.85 4.47 4.23
N LEU A 145 15.14 4.68 5.33
CA LEU A 145 14.64 5.99 5.71
C LEU A 145 15.77 7.01 5.91
N ASN A 146 16.97 6.57 6.32
CA ASN A 146 18.13 7.42 6.52
C ASN A 146 18.76 7.91 5.19
N TYR A 147 18.65 7.17 4.09
CA TYR A 147 19.36 7.52 2.86
C TYR A 147 18.45 7.97 1.69
N VAL A 148 17.16 7.61 1.69
CA VAL A 148 16.26 7.99 0.58
C VAL A 148 16.25 9.51 0.37
N PRO A 149 16.22 10.00 -0.87
CA PRO A 149 16.24 11.43 -1.14
C PRO A 149 14.98 12.11 -0.58
N GLN A 150 15.09 13.39 -0.37
CA GLN A 150 13.96 14.25 -0.04
C GLN A 150 13.31 14.71 -1.36
N GLU A 151 12.10 14.27 -1.61
CA GLU A 151 11.31 14.61 -2.79
C GLU A 151 10.62 15.97 -2.63
N GLN A 152 10.18 16.26 -1.41
CA GLN A 152 9.49 17.49 -1.06
C GLN A 152 10.11 18.11 0.19
N LEU A 153 9.89 19.38 0.41
CA LEU A 153 10.31 20.04 1.64
C LEU A 153 9.69 19.37 2.87
N PHE A 154 10.46 19.27 3.94
CA PHE A 154 9.98 18.81 5.24
C PHE A 154 8.77 19.63 5.68
N ARG A 155 7.68 18.97 6.03
CA ARG A 155 6.36 19.57 6.33
C ARG A 155 5.80 20.43 5.19
N GLY A 156 6.24 20.18 3.96
CA GLY A 156 5.74 20.86 2.76
C GLY A 156 4.54 20.15 2.15
N SER A 157 4.80 19.29 1.19
CA SER A 157 3.75 18.56 0.47
C SER A 157 3.64 17.10 0.92
N PHE A 158 2.49 16.50 0.67
CA PHE A 158 2.21 15.10 0.96
C PHE A 158 3.06 14.16 0.09
N VAL A 159 3.82 13.27 0.73
CA VAL A 159 4.55 12.17 0.10
C VAL A 159 4.24 10.89 0.85
N TYR A 160 3.37 10.05 0.28
CA TYR A 160 2.98 8.78 0.90
C TYR A 160 4.19 7.87 1.05
N ASN A 161 4.44 7.35 2.25
CA ASN A 161 5.63 6.58 2.57
C ASN A 161 5.30 5.38 3.47
N ASN A 162 5.44 4.16 2.94
CA ASN A 162 5.19 2.93 3.68
C ASN A 162 6.28 2.64 4.72
N PHE A 163 7.55 3.01 4.45
CA PHE A 163 8.63 2.88 5.43
C PHE A 163 8.37 3.70 6.69
N ALA A 164 7.67 4.84 6.59
CA ALA A 164 7.28 5.62 7.77
C ALA A 164 6.40 4.79 8.72
N TYR A 165 5.44 4.03 8.20
CA TYR A 165 4.57 3.17 9.03
C TYR A 165 5.28 1.92 9.53
N GLU A 166 6.22 1.38 8.76
CA GLU A 166 7.11 0.33 9.24
C GLU A 166 7.90 0.79 10.47
N ILE A 167 8.49 2.00 10.41
CA ILE A 167 9.20 2.61 11.54
C ILE A 167 8.27 2.90 12.73
N LEU A 168 7.02 3.32 12.48
CA LEU A 168 6.02 3.48 13.56
C LEU A 168 5.71 2.17 14.28
N GLY A 169 5.73 1.03 13.57
CA GLY A 169 5.69 -0.29 14.20
C GLY A 169 6.87 -0.53 15.14
N GLN A 170 8.10 -0.23 14.70
CA GLN A 170 9.30 -0.32 15.55
C GLN A 170 9.24 0.64 16.75
N VAL A 171 8.63 1.83 16.61
CA VAL A 171 8.35 2.74 17.73
C VAL A 171 7.40 2.10 18.73
N ILE A 172 6.31 1.47 18.26
CA ILE A 172 5.37 0.74 19.14
C ILE A 172 6.12 -0.34 19.92
N GLU A 173 6.94 -1.15 19.26
CA GLU A 173 7.73 -2.21 19.91
C GLU A 173 8.71 -1.64 20.94
N LYS A 174 9.44 -0.58 20.57
CA LYS A 174 10.41 0.07 21.46
C LYS A 174 9.75 0.65 22.71
N VAL A 175 8.62 1.34 22.56
CA VAL A 175 7.92 2.00 23.65
C VAL A 175 7.12 1.01 24.49
N SER A 176 6.46 0.02 23.85
CA SER A 176 5.67 -0.98 24.58
C SER A 176 6.52 -2.05 25.27
N GLY A 177 7.67 -2.39 24.69
CA GLY A 177 8.50 -3.52 25.11
C GLY A 177 7.94 -4.87 24.66
N SER A 178 7.03 -4.90 23.70
CA SER A 178 6.36 -6.08 23.17
C SER A 178 6.41 -6.08 21.65
N SER A 179 6.25 -7.24 21.00
CA SER A 179 6.13 -7.25 19.54
C SER A 179 4.87 -6.52 19.06
N TYR A 180 4.89 -6.03 17.82
CA TYR A 180 3.76 -5.32 17.24
C TYR A 180 2.48 -6.19 17.24
N SER A 181 2.60 -7.46 16.83
CA SER A 181 1.45 -8.39 16.77
C SER A 181 0.84 -8.64 18.15
N TRP A 182 1.68 -8.84 19.17
CA TRP A 182 1.20 -9.02 20.54
C TRP A 182 0.49 -7.77 21.05
N PHE A 183 1.09 -6.59 20.83
CA PHE A 183 0.53 -5.32 21.29
C PHE A 183 -0.80 -5.01 20.59
N LEU A 184 -0.89 -5.26 19.28
CA LEU A 184 -2.13 -5.15 18.51
C LEU A 184 -3.21 -6.06 19.07
N HIS A 185 -2.89 -7.35 19.27
CA HIS A 185 -3.85 -8.32 19.77
C HIS A 185 -4.36 -7.96 21.17
N GLU A 186 -3.45 -7.71 22.13
CA GLU A 186 -3.82 -7.50 23.53
C GLU A 186 -4.52 -6.15 23.78
N ARG A 187 -4.15 -5.12 22.99
CA ARG A 187 -4.59 -3.76 23.25
C ARG A 187 -5.78 -3.33 22.40
N LEU A 188 -6.00 -3.99 21.28
CA LEU A 188 -7.06 -3.60 20.35
C LEU A 188 -7.98 -4.77 20.01
N LEU A 189 -7.45 -5.86 19.46
CA LEU A 189 -8.29 -6.92 18.88
C LEU A 189 -9.07 -7.70 19.94
N ARG A 190 -8.39 -8.22 20.94
CA ARG A 190 -9.02 -8.99 22.02
C ARG A 190 -10.05 -8.18 22.81
N PRO A 191 -9.77 -6.94 23.25
CA PRO A 191 -10.77 -6.14 23.97
C PRO A 191 -12.00 -5.81 23.13
N LEU A 192 -11.87 -5.65 21.80
CA LEU A 192 -12.99 -5.41 20.90
C LEU A 192 -13.72 -6.70 20.49
N GLY A 193 -13.17 -7.88 20.77
CA GLY A 193 -13.73 -9.15 20.33
C GLY A 193 -13.54 -9.44 18.85
N MET A 194 -12.47 -8.90 18.23
CA MET A 194 -12.12 -9.11 16.83
C MET A 194 -11.35 -10.43 16.67
N GLU A 195 -12.06 -11.53 16.74
CA GLU A 195 -11.47 -12.88 16.85
C GLU A 195 -10.88 -13.40 15.53
N ARG A 196 -11.29 -12.82 14.40
CA ARG A 196 -10.83 -13.19 13.08
C ARG A 196 -9.83 -12.20 12.48
N THR A 197 -9.38 -11.23 13.28
CA THR A 197 -8.35 -10.26 12.88
C THR A 197 -7.02 -10.66 13.49
N TYR A 198 -5.97 -10.70 12.67
CA TYR A 198 -4.64 -11.09 13.12
C TYR A 198 -3.54 -10.47 12.27
N PHE A 199 -2.35 -10.42 12.84
CA PHE A 199 -1.14 -9.96 12.19
C PHE A 199 -0.18 -11.13 11.93
N THR A 200 -0.10 -12.05 12.85
CA THR A 200 0.59 -13.34 12.73
C THR A 200 -0.44 -14.42 13.00
N ASP A 201 -0.58 -15.36 12.07
CA ASP A 201 -1.49 -16.51 12.30
C ASP A 201 -1.00 -17.34 13.51
N PRO A 202 -1.77 -17.37 14.60
CA PRO A 202 -1.35 -18.07 15.82
C PRO A 202 -1.45 -19.58 15.65
N ALA A 203 -0.65 -20.19 14.81
CA ALA A 203 -0.51 -21.64 14.62
C ALA A 203 -0.99 -22.19 13.24
N GLY A 204 -1.20 -21.35 12.21
CA GLY A 204 -1.67 -21.82 10.90
C GLY A 204 -3.07 -22.45 10.96
N GLN A 205 -3.91 -21.99 11.90
CA GLN A 205 -5.21 -22.61 12.20
C GLN A 205 -6.41 -21.77 11.70
N MET A 206 -6.16 -20.61 11.09
CA MET A 206 -7.24 -19.78 10.59
C MET A 206 -7.82 -20.39 9.31
N GLU A 207 -9.04 -20.89 9.42
CA GLU A 207 -9.84 -21.33 8.26
C GLU A 207 -10.54 -20.14 7.60
N ASN A 208 -11.10 -20.34 6.40
CA ASN A 208 -11.86 -19.34 5.66
C ASN A 208 -11.03 -18.10 5.30
N GLU A 209 -9.79 -18.30 4.87
CA GLU A 209 -8.94 -17.26 4.31
C GLU A 209 -9.20 -17.09 2.81
N ALA A 210 -9.51 -15.88 2.39
CA ALA A 210 -9.58 -15.54 0.98
C ALA A 210 -8.19 -15.66 0.35
N LYS A 211 -8.08 -16.49 -0.70
CA LYS A 211 -6.84 -16.72 -1.43
C LYS A 211 -6.55 -15.52 -2.35
N PRO A 212 -5.27 -15.13 -2.54
CA PRO A 212 -4.91 -13.97 -3.33
C PRO A 212 -4.94 -14.25 -4.83
N TYR A 213 -5.49 -13.33 -5.59
CA TYR A 213 -5.54 -13.38 -7.06
C TYR A 213 -5.05 -12.08 -7.69
N VAL A 214 -4.59 -12.15 -8.93
CA VAL A 214 -4.37 -11.00 -9.80
C VAL A 214 -5.16 -11.23 -11.07
N ALA A 215 -5.80 -10.19 -11.60
CA ALA A 215 -6.52 -10.27 -12.85
C ALA A 215 -5.55 -10.36 -14.04
N LEU A 216 -5.74 -11.32 -14.93
CA LEU A 216 -5.08 -11.34 -16.24
C LEU A 216 -5.72 -10.32 -17.19
N SER A 217 -5.10 -10.06 -18.32
CA SER A 217 -5.55 -9.08 -19.32
C SER A 217 -6.98 -9.32 -19.85
N ASP A 218 -7.48 -10.53 -19.75
CA ASP A 218 -8.85 -10.95 -20.09
C ASP A 218 -9.81 -10.92 -18.89
N ALA A 219 -9.40 -10.34 -17.76
CA ALA A 219 -10.11 -10.33 -16.48
C ALA A 219 -10.24 -11.70 -15.80
N THR A 220 -9.51 -12.73 -16.23
CA THR A 220 -9.46 -14.01 -15.53
C THR A 220 -8.59 -13.88 -14.27
N PRO A 221 -9.09 -14.20 -13.05
CA PRO A 221 -8.28 -14.18 -11.85
C PRO A 221 -7.28 -15.34 -11.85
N VAL A 222 -6.00 -15.06 -11.69
CA VAL A 222 -4.94 -16.05 -11.50
C VAL A 222 -4.46 -16.03 -10.07
N ARG A 223 -4.38 -17.21 -9.43
CA ARG A 223 -3.89 -17.34 -8.06
C ARG A 223 -2.40 -17.04 -7.99
N ILE A 224 -2.02 -16.29 -6.97
CA ILE A 224 -0.63 -15.94 -6.67
C ILE A 224 -0.22 -16.45 -5.28
N SER A 225 1.06 -16.32 -4.94
CA SER A 225 1.56 -16.62 -3.60
C SER A 225 0.95 -15.65 -2.57
N PRO A 226 0.56 -16.11 -1.37
CA PRO A 226 0.09 -15.22 -0.32
C PRO A 226 1.22 -14.30 0.16
N ALA A 227 0.84 -13.10 0.60
CA ALA A 227 1.77 -12.18 1.25
C ALA A 227 2.32 -12.81 2.55
N LEU A 228 3.62 -12.63 2.80
CA LEU A 228 4.23 -13.00 4.06
C LEU A 228 3.64 -12.14 5.19
N GLN A 229 3.50 -12.73 6.37
CA GLN A 229 2.95 -12.08 7.56
C GLN A 229 3.83 -12.36 8.78
N GLY A 230 3.79 -11.46 9.76
CA GLY A 230 4.47 -11.61 11.04
C GLY A 230 5.36 -10.42 11.41
N ASP A 231 5.80 -10.39 12.67
CA ASP A 231 6.54 -9.28 13.27
C ASP A 231 7.91 -8.99 12.62
N HIS A 232 8.48 -9.95 11.90
CA HIS A 232 9.77 -9.78 11.24
C HIS A 232 9.65 -9.59 9.73
N VAL A 233 8.43 -9.47 9.24
CA VAL A 233 8.15 -9.21 7.82
C VAL A 233 8.06 -7.71 7.59
N LEU A 234 8.84 -7.20 6.64
CA LEU A 234 8.84 -5.79 6.27
C LEU A 234 7.43 -5.34 5.82
N MET A 235 7.06 -4.12 6.16
CA MET A 235 5.78 -3.47 5.85
C MET A 235 4.56 -4.05 6.59
N GLY A 236 4.78 -4.84 7.63
CA GLY A 236 3.70 -5.34 8.47
C GLY A 236 2.82 -4.22 9.04
N PRO A 237 3.34 -3.28 9.83
CA PRO A 237 2.58 -2.16 10.40
C PRO A 237 1.98 -1.21 9.36
N ALA A 238 2.48 -1.23 8.12
CA ALA A 238 1.98 -0.45 7.00
C ALA A 238 0.82 -1.13 6.25
N GLY A 239 0.79 -2.49 6.19
CA GLY A 239 -0.15 -3.19 5.31
C GLY A 239 -0.39 -4.67 5.60
N GLY A 240 0.16 -5.26 6.67
CA GLY A 240 0.21 -6.71 6.87
C GLY A 240 -0.93 -7.32 7.69
N ALA A 241 -1.86 -6.53 8.26
CA ALA A 241 -2.97 -7.10 9.01
C ALA A 241 -3.95 -7.85 8.10
N ARG A 242 -4.52 -8.93 8.62
CA ARG A 242 -5.60 -9.69 7.99
C ARG A 242 -6.86 -9.57 8.83
N SER A 243 -8.02 -9.37 8.19
CA SER A 243 -9.31 -9.22 8.87
C SER A 243 -10.47 -9.61 7.97
N CYS A 244 -11.67 -9.64 8.53
CA CYS A 244 -12.93 -9.87 7.82
C CYS A 244 -13.89 -8.68 7.99
N VAL A 245 -14.98 -8.68 7.20
CA VAL A 245 -16.00 -7.63 7.28
C VAL A 245 -16.63 -7.56 8.67
N SER A 246 -16.96 -8.72 9.27
CA SER A 246 -17.57 -8.77 10.61
C SER A 246 -16.73 -8.05 11.66
N ASP A 247 -15.44 -8.33 11.74
CA ASP A 247 -14.52 -7.71 12.70
C ASP A 247 -14.30 -6.22 12.42
N LEU A 248 -14.14 -5.84 11.14
CA LEU A 248 -13.94 -4.44 10.78
C LEU A 248 -15.15 -3.57 11.10
N LEU A 249 -16.38 -4.12 10.99
CA LEU A 249 -17.58 -3.41 11.41
C LEU A 249 -17.59 -3.15 12.92
N ILE A 250 -17.07 -4.09 13.74
CA ILE A 250 -16.89 -3.88 15.19
C ILE A 250 -15.92 -2.72 15.42
N PHE A 251 -14.76 -2.74 14.78
CA PHE A 251 -13.73 -1.69 14.92
C PHE A 251 -14.25 -0.31 14.49
N TYR A 252 -14.89 -0.24 13.31
CA TYR A 252 -15.39 1.04 12.79
C TYR A 252 -16.55 1.57 13.61
N ASN A 253 -17.42 0.70 14.14
CA ASN A 253 -18.48 1.14 15.04
C ASN A 253 -17.91 1.72 16.36
N ALA A 254 -16.89 1.09 16.93
CA ALA A 254 -16.22 1.63 18.11
C ALA A 254 -15.57 3.01 17.86
N LEU A 255 -14.97 3.21 16.67
CA LEU A 255 -14.45 4.54 16.27
C LEU A 255 -15.58 5.56 16.09
N LEU A 256 -16.71 5.17 15.49
CA LEU A 256 -17.87 6.05 15.30
C LEU A 256 -18.54 6.44 16.62
N ASP A 257 -18.60 5.52 17.58
CA ASP A 257 -19.09 5.79 18.94
C ASP A 257 -18.18 6.78 19.66
N ALA A 258 -16.86 6.58 19.61
CA ALA A 258 -15.89 7.52 20.18
C ALA A 258 -15.96 8.90 19.49
N ALA A 259 -16.18 8.94 18.18
CA ALA A 259 -16.34 10.20 17.45
C ALA A 259 -17.61 10.95 17.89
N ALA A 260 -18.75 10.25 17.98
CA ALA A 260 -20.02 10.85 18.42
C ALA A 260 -19.89 11.46 19.81
N GLU A 261 -19.27 10.73 20.74
CA GLU A 261 -19.00 11.23 22.09
C GLU A 261 -18.12 12.50 22.07
N GLN A 262 -17.06 12.53 21.26
CA GLN A 262 -16.17 13.68 21.14
C GLN A 262 -16.84 14.88 20.45
N ILE A 263 -17.78 14.66 19.55
CA ILE A 263 -18.60 15.72 18.93
C ILE A 263 -19.53 16.34 19.97
N GLU A 264 -20.21 15.53 20.79
CA GLU A 264 -21.17 16.00 21.80
C GLU A 264 -20.50 16.74 22.97
N LEU A 265 -19.34 16.26 23.44
CA LEU A 265 -18.65 16.82 24.60
C LEU A 265 -17.90 18.13 24.29
N GLY A 266 -17.65 18.43 23.03
CA GLY A 266 -16.86 19.61 22.62
C GLY A 266 -15.40 19.54 23.11
N THR A 267 -14.71 20.70 23.12
CA THR A 267 -13.24 20.77 23.31
C THR A 267 -12.79 20.86 24.77
N GLU A 268 -13.68 21.04 25.75
CA GLU A 268 -13.33 21.45 27.11
C GLU A 268 -13.39 20.36 28.18
N ARG A 269 -13.90 19.15 27.84
CA ARG A 269 -14.00 18.06 28.82
C ARG A 269 -12.85 17.06 28.65
N LYS A 270 -12.13 16.79 29.73
CA LYS A 270 -11.27 15.61 29.85
C LYS A 270 -12.19 14.39 29.80
N PHE A 271 -11.94 13.50 28.84
CA PHE A 271 -12.66 12.23 28.76
C PHE A 271 -12.52 11.47 30.07
N ALA A 272 -13.63 11.16 30.71
CA ALA A 272 -13.63 10.15 31.75
C ALA A 272 -13.29 8.79 31.10
N PRO A 273 -12.59 7.88 31.77
CA PRO A 273 -12.45 6.51 31.30
C PRO A 273 -13.87 5.96 31.13
N ASN A 274 -14.28 5.75 29.88
CA ASN A 274 -15.57 5.11 29.60
C ASN A 274 -15.47 3.62 29.92
N ASP A 275 -16.62 2.99 30.21
CA ASP A 275 -16.75 1.52 30.30
C ASP A 275 -16.51 0.81 28.93
N GLN A 276 -16.00 1.52 27.94
CA GLN A 276 -15.62 0.96 26.64
C GLN A 276 -14.36 0.13 26.77
N PRO A 277 -14.30 -1.05 26.14
CA PRO A 277 -13.18 -1.98 26.24
C PRO A 277 -11.87 -1.41 25.67
N VAL A 278 -11.97 -0.43 24.74
CA VAL A 278 -10.85 0.29 24.14
C VAL A 278 -11.16 1.78 24.14
N SER A 279 -10.22 2.60 24.59
CA SER A 279 -10.38 4.06 24.54
C SER A 279 -9.72 4.62 23.29
N PHE A 280 -10.46 5.47 22.57
CA PHE A 280 -10.00 6.24 21.41
C PHE A 280 -9.99 7.75 21.72
N SER A 281 -9.49 8.16 22.89
CA SER A 281 -9.49 9.57 23.33
C SER A 281 -8.72 10.49 22.37
N GLU A 282 -7.73 9.96 21.65
CA GLU A 282 -6.91 10.68 20.67
C GLU A 282 -7.54 10.77 19.26
N LEU A 283 -8.76 10.24 19.08
CA LEU A 283 -9.40 10.14 17.76
C LEU A 283 -9.51 11.49 17.05
N ARG A 284 -9.83 12.55 17.79
CA ARG A 284 -9.88 13.92 17.26
C ARG A 284 -8.55 14.33 16.65
N THR A 285 -7.42 14.08 17.34
CA THR A 285 -6.08 14.35 16.83
C THR A 285 -5.79 13.49 15.60
N MET A 286 -6.12 12.20 15.67
CA MET A 286 -5.90 11.24 14.57
C MET A 286 -6.68 11.64 13.31
N TRP A 287 -7.89 12.16 13.44
CA TRP A 287 -8.75 12.53 12.31
C TRP A 287 -8.64 14.02 11.93
N THR A 288 -7.77 14.80 12.56
CA THR A 288 -7.44 16.15 12.10
C THR A 288 -6.67 16.08 10.79
N GLY A 289 -6.98 16.99 9.84
CA GLY A 289 -6.25 17.10 8.58
C GLY A 289 -4.89 17.78 8.79
N TRP A 290 -3.85 17.00 9.00
CA TRP A 290 -2.50 17.50 9.26
C TRP A 290 -1.72 17.83 8.00
N ASN A 291 -2.00 17.10 6.91
CA ASN A 291 -1.31 17.29 5.65
C ASN A 291 -2.34 17.44 4.51
N ILE A 292 -2.28 18.55 3.81
CA ILE A 292 -3.22 18.86 2.73
C ILE A 292 -2.77 18.15 1.45
N LEU A 293 -3.67 17.41 0.82
CA LEU A 293 -3.41 16.80 -0.47
C LEU A 293 -3.76 17.79 -1.59
N PRO A 294 -2.87 17.99 -2.57
CA PRO A 294 -3.18 18.81 -3.73
C PRO A 294 -4.25 18.11 -4.59
N MET A 295 -5.42 18.71 -4.69
CA MET A 295 -6.51 18.22 -5.55
C MET A 295 -6.83 19.24 -6.64
N PRO A 296 -7.19 18.78 -7.86
CA PRO A 296 -7.48 19.67 -8.98
C PRO A 296 -8.77 20.50 -8.79
N PHE A 297 -9.56 20.23 -7.75
CA PHE A 297 -10.80 20.95 -7.45
C PHE A 297 -10.71 21.63 -6.08
N LEU A 298 -11.43 22.74 -5.93
CA LEU A 298 -11.50 23.52 -4.68
C LEU A 298 -12.32 22.77 -3.61
N ARG A 299 -11.86 21.58 -3.17
CA ARG A 299 -12.47 20.79 -2.11
C ARG A 299 -11.39 20.34 -1.13
N GLU A 300 -11.74 20.25 0.14
CA GLU A 300 -10.82 19.77 1.16
C GLU A 300 -10.50 18.31 0.93
N HIS A 301 -9.21 18.03 0.82
CA HIS A 301 -8.64 16.69 0.86
C HIS A 301 -7.40 16.74 1.72
N SER A 302 -7.37 15.99 2.79
CA SER A 302 -6.24 16.01 3.73
C SER A 302 -5.98 14.62 4.29
N TYR A 303 -4.80 14.44 4.86
CA TYR A 303 -4.39 13.24 5.57
C TYR A 303 -4.22 13.54 7.05
N GLY A 304 -4.85 12.73 7.88
CA GLY A 304 -4.65 12.70 9.32
C GLY A 304 -3.60 11.67 9.72
N TYR A 305 -3.77 11.05 10.86
CA TYR A 305 -2.90 9.97 11.32
C TYR A 305 -3.50 8.62 10.92
N GLY A 306 -3.08 8.10 9.76
CA GLY A 306 -3.56 6.83 9.19
C GLY A 306 -4.91 6.90 8.48
N TRP A 307 -5.42 8.10 8.21
CA TRP A 307 -6.73 8.32 7.60
C TRP A 307 -6.72 9.48 6.63
N LEU A 308 -7.41 9.33 5.51
CA LEU A 308 -7.75 10.42 4.62
C LEU A 308 -9.05 11.09 5.06
N ARG A 309 -9.18 12.36 4.72
CA ARG A 309 -10.36 13.18 4.95
C ARG A 309 -10.81 13.82 3.65
N SER A 310 -12.11 13.83 3.41
CA SER A 310 -12.71 14.50 2.26
C SER A 310 -14.07 15.04 2.64
N GLN A 311 -14.41 16.23 2.16
CA GLN A 311 -15.76 16.76 2.29
C GLN A 311 -16.58 16.38 1.04
N LEU A 312 -17.63 15.59 1.21
CA LEU A 312 -18.50 15.22 0.08
C LEU A 312 -19.30 16.43 -0.45
N PRO A 313 -19.58 16.47 -1.76
CA PRO A 313 -19.15 15.54 -2.82
C PRO A 313 -17.64 15.58 -3.06
N SER A 314 -17.01 14.42 -3.19
CA SER A 314 -15.56 14.32 -3.42
C SER A 314 -15.21 13.05 -4.19
N VAL A 315 -13.97 12.98 -4.70
CA VAL A 315 -13.38 11.73 -5.16
C VAL A 315 -12.83 10.98 -3.95
N LEU A 316 -13.19 9.72 -3.78
CA LEU A 316 -12.61 8.83 -2.78
C LEU A 316 -11.65 7.87 -3.48
N ALA A 317 -10.43 7.71 -2.95
CA ALA A 317 -9.37 6.88 -3.54
C ALA A 317 -9.11 7.19 -5.04
N PRO A 318 -8.60 8.39 -5.38
CA PRO A 318 -8.44 8.79 -6.78
C PRO A 318 -7.43 7.90 -7.51
N SER A 319 -7.81 7.41 -8.70
CA SER A 319 -6.90 6.76 -9.64
C SER A 319 -5.87 7.73 -10.18
N ARG A 320 -4.68 7.24 -10.44
CA ARG A 320 -3.67 7.96 -11.23
C ARG A 320 -4.04 7.85 -12.71
N GLY A 321 -4.13 8.96 -13.41
CA GLY A 321 -4.37 9.00 -14.87
C GLY A 321 -5.57 9.84 -15.27
N ASP A 322 -6.51 9.25 -16.02
CA ASP A 322 -7.64 9.99 -16.60
C ASP A 322 -8.58 10.54 -15.53
N PRO A 323 -8.77 11.88 -15.43
CA PRO A 323 -9.71 12.48 -14.48
C PRO A 323 -11.16 11.97 -14.62
N GLU A 324 -11.56 11.52 -15.82
CA GLU A 324 -12.90 10.98 -16.08
C GLU A 324 -13.14 9.64 -15.35
N LEU A 325 -12.08 8.97 -14.90
CA LEU A 325 -12.17 7.77 -14.08
C LEU A 325 -12.35 8.07 -12.59
N ASN A 326 -12.35 9.34 -12.21
CA ASN A 326 -12.46 9.80 -10.82
C ASN A 326 -13.82 10.46 -10.55
N PRO A 327 -14.92 9.66 -10.44
CA PRO A 327 -16.24 10.21 -10.20
C PRO A 327 -16.32 10.90 -8.85
N LEU A 328 -17.11 11.98 -8.77
CA LEU A 328 -17.47 12.61 -7.50
C LEU A 328 -18.58 11.80 -6.84
N VAL A 329 -18.33 11.26 -5.67
CA VAL A 329 -19.33 10.58 -4.83
C VAL A 329 -20.15 11.62 -4.07
N GLY A 330 -21.46 11.42 -3.95
CA GLY A 330 -22.37 12.23 -3.15
C GLY A 330 -22.84 13.52 -3.84
N ILE A 331 -22.82 13.60 -5.19
CA ILE A 331 -23.39 14.74 -5.92
C ILE A 331 -24.90 14.78 -5.68
N GLY A 332 -25.39 15.93 -5.16
CA GLY A 332 -26.82 16.09 -4.83
C GLY A 332 -27.22 15.63 -3.44
N ALA A 333 -26.37 14.84 -2.76
CA ALA A 333 -26.56 14.49 -1.36
C ALA A 333 -26.12 15.65 -0.42
N PRO A 334 -26.59 15.69 0.84
CA PRO A 334 -26.05 16.61 1.83
C PRO A 334 -24.55 16.43 2.04
N SER A 335 -23.82 17.57 2.09
CA SER A 335 -22.37 17.54 2.33
C SER A 335 -22.04 16.89 3.67
N ARG A 336 -21.03 16.01 3.72
CA ARG A 336 -20.58 15.26 4.90
C ARG A 336 -19.09 15.11 4.92
N LEU A 337 -18.52 15.02 6.10
CA LEU A 337 -17.14 14.63 6.29
C LEU A 337 -17.02 13.11 6.11
N ALA A 338 -16.19 12.68 5.16
CA ALA A 338 -15.77 11.30 4.99
C ALA A 338 -14.37 11.11 5.56
N ILE A 339 -14.21 10.15 6.46
CA ILE A 339 -12.93 9.63 6.96
C ILE A 339 -12.72 8.27 6.31
N TRP A 340 -11.66 8.11 5.53
CA TRP A 340 -11.52 6.92 4.70
C TRP A 340 -10.06 6.50 4.49
N HIS A 341 -9.86 5.28 4.05
CA HIS A 341 -8.60 4.80 3.50
C HIS A 341 -8.87 3.65 2.53
N SER A 342 -7.93 3.42 1.62
CA SER A 342 -7.89 2.24 0.76
C SER A 342 -6.66 1.40 1.07
N GLY A 343 -6.70 0.13 0.74
CA GLY A 343 -5.57 -0.79 0.81
C GLY A 343 -5.35 -1.47 -0.52
N ASP A 344 -4.10 -1.57 -0.92
CA ASP A 344 -3.70 -2.23 -2.16
C ASP A 344 -2.41 -3.02 -1.91
N ILE A 345 -2.45 -4.30 -2.20
CA ILE A 345 -1.32 -5.22 -2.18
C ILE A 345 -1.58 -6.31 -3.22
N PRO A 346 -0.56 -6.88 -3.89
CA PRO A 346 -0.82 -7.96 -4.83
C PRO A 346 -1.69 -9.07 -4.22
N GLY A 347 -2.85 -9.28 -4.80
CA GLY A 347 -3.87 -10.23 -4.33
C GLY A 347 -5.03 -9.64 -3.56
N TYR A 348 -5.00 -8.38 -3.15
CA TYR A 348 -6.09 -7.77 -2.36
C TYR A 348 -6.23 -6.28 -2.63
N GLN A 349 -7.47 -5.81 -2.72
CA GLN A 349 -7.82 -4.40 -2.70
C GLN A 349 -8.97 -4.18 -1.71
N THR A 350 -8.84 -3.15 -0.87
CA THR A 350 -9.74 -2.91 0.25
C THR A 350 -10.09 -1.43 0.38
N HIS A 351 -11.30 -1.14 0.87
CA HIS A 351 -11.76 0.22 1.12
C HIS A 351 -12.56 0.28 2.42
N ALA A 352 -12.38 1.37 3.17
CA ALA A 352 -13.21 1.72 4.31
C ALA A 352 -13.51 3.21 4.30
N THR A 353 -14.78 3.58 4.47
CA THR A 353 -15.25 4.96 4.53
C THR A 353 -16.21 5.11 5.68
N LEU A 354 -15.94 6.08 6.58
CA LEU A 354 -16.73 6.39 7.76
C LEU A 354 -17.28 7.81 7.65
N PHE A 355 -18.51 7.99 8.12
CA PHE A 355 -19.21 9.28 8.22
C PHE A 355 -19.52 9.55 9.69
N PRO A 356 -18.63 10.26 10.43
CA PRO A 356 -18.76 10.43 11.88
C PRO A 356 -20.05 11.13 12.30
N GLU A 357 -20.51 12.11 11.52
CA GLU A 357 -21.69 12.93 11.83
C GLU A 357 -23.00 12.12 11.85
N THR A 358 -23.03 10.98 11.15
CA THR A 358 -24.24 10.14 11.00
C THR A 358 -24.03 8.71 11.49
N LYS A 359 -22.87 8.42 12.11
CA LYS A 359 -22.47 7.06 12.55
C LYS A 359 -22.67 6.02 11.46
N GLN A 360 -22.19 6.34 10.25
CA GLN A 360 -22.29 5.47 9.09
C GLN A 360 -20.90 4.98 8.66
N ALA A 361 -20.81 3.77 8.12
CA ALA A 361 -19.59 3.26 7.50
C ALA A 361 -19.90 2.28 6.36
N VAL A 362 -18.99 2.22 5.41
CA VAL A 362 -18.93 1.21 4.35
C VAL A 362 -17.56 0.58 4.39
N VAL A 363 -17.49 -0.74 4.30
CA VAL A 363 -16.25 -1.51 4.09
C VAL A 363 -16.44 -2.45 2.91
N VAL A 364 -15.40 -2.51 2.05
CA VAL A 364 -15.33 -3.40 0.89
C VAL A 364 -13.97 -4.08 0.89
N LEU A 365 -13.97 -5.40 0.91
CA LEU A 365 -12.76 -6.24 0.86
C LEU A 365 -12.82 -7.11 -0.39
N THR A 366 -11.74 -7.15 -1.16
CA THR A 366 -11.60 -8.04 -2.33
C THR A 366 -10.31 -8.84 -2.26
N ASN A 367 -10.34 -10.05 -2.80
CA ASN A 367 -9.16 -10.92 -2.89
C ASN A 367 -8.55 -10.93 -4.31
N SER A 368 -8.52 -9.77 -4.92
CA SER A 368 -7.85 -9.59 -6.23
C SER A 368 -7.14 -8.25 -6.29
N LEU A 369 -5.94 -8.25 -6.90
CA LEU A 369 -5.44 -7.06 -7.58
C LEU A 369 -6.12 -7.04 -8.95
N SER A 370 -7.11 -6.16 -9.11
CA SER A 370 -7.95 -6.10 -10.30
C SER A 370 -7.26 -5.30 -11.43
N LEU A 371 -7.78 -5.45 -12.67
CA LEU A 371 -7.30 -4.69 -13.83
C LEU A 371 -7.40 -3.17 -13.65
N ASN A 372 -8.26 -2.74 -12.71
CA ASN A 372 -8.70 -1.35 -12.59
C ASN A 372 -9.12 -1.04 -11.15
N ASP A 373 -9.89 0.03 -10.98
CA ASP A 373 -10.45 0.47 -9.69
C ASP A 373 -11.79 -0.21 -9.32
N GLY A 374 -12.02 -1.47 -9.69
CA GLY A 374 -13.30 -2.16 -9.50
C GLY A 374 -13.74 -2.24 -8.04
N SER A 375 -12.82 -2.45 -7.11
CA SER A 375 -13.08 -2.43 -5.67
C SER A 375 -13.54 -1.05 -5.19
N ARG A 376 -12.92 0.05 -5.71
CA ARG A 376 -13.34 1.43 -5.44
C ARG A 376 -14.73 1.72 -6.00
N TYR A 377 -14.98 1.35 -7.27
CA TYR A 377 -16.30 1.58 -7.87
C TYR A 377 -17.41 0.85 -7.11
N THR A 378 -17.12 -0.32 -6.55
CA THR A 378 -18.03 -1.03 -5.66
C THR A 378 -18.26 -0.25 -4.37
N ASN A 379 -17.20 0.26 -3.73
CA ASN A 379 -17.30 1.10 -2.52
C ASN A 379 -18.13 2.36 -2.78
N ASP A 380 -17.85 3.08 -3.87
CA ASP A 380 -18.53 4.31 -4.24
C ASP A 380 -20.02 4.07 -4.51
N LEU A 381 -20.37 2.99 -5.22
CA LEU A 381 -21.76 2.58 -5.46
C LEU A 381 -22.51 2.29 -4.16
N VAL A 382 -21.87 1.59 -3.21
CA VAL A 382 -22.47 1.28 -1.90
C VAL A 382 -22.64 2.55 -1.07
N ILE A 383 -21.71 3.50 -1.14
CA ILE A 383 -21.83 4.81 -0.50
C ILE A 383 -23.01 5.59 -1.09
N GLU A 384 -23.17 5.64 -2.42
CA GLU A 384 -24.32 6.32 -3.05
C GLU A 384 -25.66 5.72 -2.58
N ALA A 385 -25.73 4.39 -2.42
CA ALA A 385 -26.89 3.74 -1.86
C ALA A 385 -27.12 4.12 -0.38
N LEU A 386 -26.06 4.19 0.43
CA LEU A 386 -26.14 4.60 1.84
C LEU A 386 -26.60 6.05 2.00
N LEU A 387 -26.24 6.91 1.04
CA LEU A 387 -26.63 8.32 1.01
C LEU A 387 -28.05 8.55 0.43
N ASP A 388 -28.79 7.50 0.04
CA ASP A 388 -30.06 7.58 -0.69
C ASP A 388 -29.93 8.42 -1.99
N ASN A 389 -28.83 8.20 -2.73
CA ASN A 389 -28.40 9.06 -3.84
C ASN A 389 -28.19 8.32 -5.18
N LEU A 390 -28.72 7.11 -5.31
CA LEU A 390 -28.53 6.28 -6.52
C LEU A 390 -29.02 6.94 -7.81
N ASP A 391 -30.04 7.80 -7.74
CA ASP A 391 -30.57 8.53 -8.91
C ASP A 391 -29.56 9.53 -9.50
N ASN A 392 -28.58 9.97 -8.71
CA ASN A 392 -27.50 10.87 -9.14
C ASN A 392 -26.15 10.16 -9.28
N ALA A 393 -26.09 8.85 -9.00
CA ALA A 393 -24.88 8.07 -9.05
C ALA A 393 -24.34 7.94 -10.48
N HIS A 394 -23.03 7.83 -10.58
CA HIS A 394 -22.37 7.53 -11.87
C HIS A 394 -22.69 6.08 -12.31
N ASP A 395 -22.56 5.85 -13.62
CA ASP A 395 -22.59 4.48 -14.17
C ASP A 395 -21.24 3.77 -13.88
N TYR A 396 -21.14 3.15 -12.71
CA TYR A 396 -19.93 2.47 -12.24
C TYR A 396 -19.57 1.24 -13.10
N VAL A 397 -20.52 0.61 -13.78
CA VAL A 397 -20.22 -0.48 -14.73
C VAL A 397 -19.50 0.07 -15.95
N LYS A 398 -19.95 1.21 -16.49
CA LYS A 398 -19.30 1.89 -17.60
C LYS A 398 -17.88 2.37 -17.20
N LEU A 399 -17.73 2.90 -15.99
CA LEU A 399 -16.43 3.32 -15.46
C LEU A 399 -15.47 2.13 -15.32
N ALA A 400 -15.93 1.01 -14.76
CA ALA A 400 -15.14 -0.19 -14.63
C ALA A 400 -14.64 -0.72 -15.98
N ARG A 401 -15.52 -0.75 -16.98
CA ARG A 401 -15.15 -1.15 -18.36
C ARG A 401 -14.09 -0.21 -18.95
N LYS A 402 -14.34 1.11 -18.89
CA LYS A 402 -13.42 2.11 -19.43
C LYS A 402 -12.05 2.06 -18.77
N SER A 403 -12.02 1.94 -17.42
CA SER A 403 -10.76 1.91 -16.68
C SER A 403 -9.94 0.65 -16.95
N ALA A 404 -10.57 -0.53 -17.12
CA ALA A 404 -9.89 -1.76 -17.51
C ALA A 404 -9.26 -1.63 -18.91
N GLU A 405 -10.01 -1.09 -19.89
CA GLU A 405 -9.48 -0.85 -21.24
C GLU A 405 -8.27 0.12 -21.24
N LEU A 406 -8.34 1.18 -20.43
CA LEU A 406 -7.25 2.17 -20.33
C LEU A 406 -6.03 1.61 -19.61
N ALA A 407 -6.20 0.77 -18.60
CA ALA A 407 -5.10 0.10 -17.92
C ALA A 407 -4.31 -0.78 -18.90
N MET A 408 -4.98 -1.59 -19.70
CA MET A 408 -4.30 -2.43 -20.72
C MET A 408 -3.60 -1.59 -21.79
N LYS A 409 -4.25 -0.55 -22.31
CA LYS A 409 -3.62 0.38 -23.28
C LYS A 409 -2.37 1.06 -22.72
N ARG A 410 -2.34 1.36 -21.40
CA ARG A 410 -1.17 1.95 -20.76
C ARG A 410 0.02 0.97 -20.75
N VAL A 411 -0.20 -0.30 -20.41
CA VAL A 411 0.86 -1.32 -20.42
C VAL A 411 1.41 -1.52 -21.84
N GLU A 412 0.52 -1.62 -22.84
CA GLU A 412 0.92 -1.68 -24.25
C GLU A 412 1.70 -0.42 -24.67
N GLY A 413 1.28 0.76 -24.21
CA GLY A 413 1.97 2.03 -24.48
C GLY A 413 3.39 2.03 -23.97
N ILE A 414 3.64 1.60 -22.72
CA ILE A 414 4.97 1.49 -22.12
C ILE A 414 5.85 0.52 -22.92
N GLN A 415 5.30 -0.64 -23.32
CA GLN A 415 6.02 -1.59 -24.16
C GLN A 415 6.42 -0.98 -25.50
N ASN A 416 5.52 -0.29 -26.16
CA ASN A 416 5.80 0.38 -27.44
C ASN A 416 6.87 1.48 -27.28
N GLU A 417 6.79 2.30 -26.23
CA GLU A 417 7.80 3.32 -25.92
C GLU A 417 9.19 2.72 -25.74
N LEU A 418 9.30 1.56 -25.04
CA LEU A 418 10.56 0.84 -24.87
C LEU A 418 11.11 0.31 -26.20
N VAL A 419 10.23 -0.23 -27.06
CA VAL A 419 10.62 -0.78 -28.37
C VAL A 419 11.02 0.35 -29.34
N ASP A 420 10.22 1.41 -29.42
CA ASP A 420 10.45 2.55 -30.32
C ASP A 420 11.67 3.38 -29.90
N GLY A 421 11.93 3.48 -28.60
CA GLY A 421 13.11 4.15 -28.05
C GLY A 421 14.41 3.39 -28.25
N ARG A 422 14.34 2.14 -28.69
CA ARG A 422 15.51 1.29 -28.94
C ARG A 422 16.27 1.75 -30.18
N THR A 423 17.46 2.33 -30.00
CA THR A 423 18.29 2.81 -31.13
C THR A 423 19.39 1.82 -31.54
N ARG A 424 19.65 0.79 -30.71
CA ARG A 424 20.66 -0.23 -30.95
C ARG A 424 20.13 -1.63 -30.77
N SER A 425 20.57 -2.55 -31.64
CA SER A 425 20.33 -3.98 -31.52
C SER A 425 21.49 -4.71 -30.83
N GLU A 426 22.68 -4.12 -30.83
CA GLU A 426 23.91 -4.68 -30.27
C GLU A 426 24.49 -3.79 -29.17
N PRO A 427 25.12 -4.36 -28.14
CA PRO A 427 25.73 -3.62 -27.05
C PRO A 427 26.96 -2.84 -27.53
N CYS A 428 27.33 -1.75 -26.80
CA CYS A 428 28.53 -0.98 -27.08
C CYS A 428 29.82 -1.70 -26.70
N ARG A 429 29.75 -2.67 -25.79
CA ARG A 429 30.88 -3.41 -25.20
C ARG A 429 30.55 -4.89 -25.16
N PRO A 430 31.56 -5.78 -24.98
CA PRO A 430 31.32 -7.17 -24.65
C PRO A 430 30.39 -7.29 -23.42
N LEU A 431 29.42 -8.20 -23.47
CA LEU A 431 28.39 -8.33 -22.43
C LEU A 431 28.99 -8.63 -21.03
N GLU A 432 30.13 -9.30 -20.99
CA GLU A 432 30.88 -9.58 -19.76
C GLU A 432 31.32 -8.31 -19.03
N SER A 433 31.47 -7.19 -19.74
CA SER A 433 31.88 -5.91 -19.16
C SER A 433 30.82 -5.38 -18.17
N TYR A 434 29.54 -5.71 -18.39
CA TYR A 434 28.44 -5.28 -17.53
C TYR A 434 28.17 -6.22 -16.35
N ALA A 435 28.63 -7.49 -16.44
CA ALA A 435 28.36 -8.50 -15.43
C ALA A 435 29.02 -8.17 -14.09
N GLY A 436 28.28 -8.31 -13.00
CA GLY A 436 28.74 -8.04 -11.64
C GLY A 436 27.59 -7.79 -10.67
N ARG A 437 27.96 -7.62 -9.40
CA ARG A 437 27.03 -7.22 -8.35
C ARG A 437 27.17 -5.73 -8.06
N TYR A 438 26.05 -5.02 -8.11
CA TYR A 438 25.95 -3.57 -7.94
C TYR A 438 25.11 -3.27 -6.69
N PHE A 439 25.68 -2.53 -5.74
CA PHE A 439 25.05 -2.19 -4.47
C PHE A 439 24.58 -0.74 -4.45
N ASN A 440 23.44 -0.50 -3.77
CA ASN A 440 23.03 0.84 -3.39
C ASN A 440 23.98 1.46 -2.34
N ALA A 441 23.81 2.76 -2.06
CA ALA A 441 24.71 3.52 -1.19
C ALA A 441 24.88 2.93 0.22
N VAL A 442 23.83 2.35 0.80
CA VAL A 442 23.82 1.78 2.16
C VAL A 442 24.04 0.26 2.19
N ARG A 443 24.26 -0.35 1.02
CA ARG A 443 24.61 -1.76 0.82
C ARG A 443 23.60 -2.77 1.39
N ASN A 444 22.36 -2.39 1.52
CA ASN A 444 21.28 -3.28 1.93
C ASN A 444 20.43 -3.80 0.75
N PHE A 445 20.67 -3.27 -0.45
CA PHE A 445 20.07 -3.73 -1.69
C PHE A 445 21.14 -3.88 -2.77
N PHE A 446 21.01 -4.94 -3.57
CA PHE A 446 21.91 -5.15 -4.70
C PHE A 446 21.20 -5.68 -5.93
N ILE A 447 21.79 -5.42 -7.07
CA ILE A 447 21.39 -5.88 -8.38
C ILE A 447 22.51 -6.74 -8.94
N ASP A 448 22.21 -7.99 -9.26
CA ASP A 448 23.15 -8.88 -9.97
C ASP A 448 22.88 -8.80 -11.47
N ILE A 449 23.93 -8.54 -12.23
CA ILE A 449 23.94 -8.61 -13.68
C ILE A 449 24.80 -9.81 -14.09
N GLY A 450 24.22 -10.74 -14.83
CA GLY A 450 24.88 -11.97 -15.25
C GLY A 450 24.59 -12.36 -16.69
N LEU A 451 25.28 -13.39 -17.17
CA LEU A 451 25.01 -14.03 -18.45
C LEU A 451 24.26 -15.33 -18.21
N ASN A 452 23.19 -15.56 -18.96
CA ASN A 452 22.48 -16.84 -18.94
C ASN A 452 23.21 -17.89 -19.83
N ASP A 453 22.73 -19.13 -19.85
CA ASP A 453 23.31 -20.23 -20.62
C ASP A 453 23.34 -19.97 -22.15
N GLN A 454 22.56 -19.01 -22.64
CA GLN A 454 22.52 -18.60 -24.04
C GLN A 454 23.47 -17.42 -24.34
N GLY A 455 24.13 -16.89 -23.31
CA GLY A 455 25.03 -15.74 -23.41
C GLY A 455 24.31 -14.38 -23.39
N ASN A 456 23.02 -14.33 -23.05
CA ASN A 456 22.27 -13.07 -22.91
C ASN A 456 22.40 -12.50 -21.49
N LEU A 457 22.44 -11.17 -21.38
CA LEU A 457 22.40 -10.52 -20.08
C LEU A 457 21.06 -10.72 -19.38
N HIS A 458 21.11 -10.86 -18.06
CA HIS A 458 19.96 -10.81 -17.19
C HIS A 458 20.24 -9.94 -15.96
N ILE A 459 19.18 -9.36 -15.43
CA ILE A 459 19.16 -8.71 -14.11
C ILE A 459 18.57 -9.67 -13.10
N SER A 460 19.09 -9.66 -11.86
CA SER A 460 18.48 -10.33 -10.72
C SER A 460 18.45 -9.40 -9.51
N PHE A 461 17.28 -9.11 -9.00
CA PHE A 461 17.14 -8.30 -7.78
C PHE A 461 17.40 -9.17 -6.55
N MET A 462 18.34 -8.76 -5.70
CA MET A 462 18.77 -9.46 -4.50
C MET A 462 19.18 -10.93 -4.74
N GLY A 463 19.62 -11.27 -5.96
CA GLY A 463 20.01 -12.61 -6.36
C GLY A 463 18.87 -13.65 -6.40
N ARG A 464 17.60 -13.19 -6.34
CA ARG A 464 16.44 -14.09 -6.29
C ARG A 464 16.05 -14.59 -7.67
N LYS A 465 15.91 -15.91 -7.82
CA LYS A 465 15.55 -16.55 -9.09
C LYS A 465 14.22 -16.04 -9.67
N ARG A 466 13.22 -15.78 -8.82
CA ARG A 466 11.90 -15.28 -9.23
C ARG A 466 11.90 -13.80 -9.61
N ASP A 467 12.94 -13.07 -9.23
CA ASP A 467 13.17 -11.68 -9.57
C ASP A 467 14.32 -11.53 -10.60
N THR A 468 14.46 -12.50 -11.49
CA THR A 468 15.47 -12.52 -12.56
C THR A 468 14.79 -12.37 -13.92
N PHE A 469 15.24 -11.37 -14.70
CA PHE A 469 14.64 -10.98 -15.98
C PHE A 469 15.72 -10.79 -17.05
N GLU A 470 15.41 -11.15 -18.30
CA GLU A 470 16.31 -10.94 -19.43
C GLU A 470 16.43 -9.45 -19.76
N LEU A 471 17.66 -9.01 -20.06
CA LEU A 471 17.98 -7.66 -20.48
C LEU A 471 18.15 -7.59 -22.00
N LYS A 472 17.48 -6.64 -22.63
CA LYS A 472 17.61 -6.31 -24.05
C LYS A 472 18.35 -5.00 -24.22
N THR A 473 19.25 -4.92 -25.19
CA THR A 473 19.97 -3.67 -25.53
C THR A 473 18.97 -2.56 -25.85
N TYR A 474 19.19 -1.37 -25.35
CA TYR A 474 18.32 -0.20 -25.56
C TYR A 474 19.01 0.91 -26.38
N GLN A 475 19.85 1.70 -25.73
CA GLN A 475 20.63 2.79 -26.31
C GLN A 475 22.00 2.78 -25.66
N ASP A 476 23.07 3.06 -26.40
CA ASP A 476 24.43 3.12 -25.87
C ASP A 476 24.74 1.98 -24.86
N ASP A 477 25.23 2.32 -23.66
CA ASP A 477 25.45 1.40 -22.55
C ASP A 477 24.20 1.24 -21.66
N SER A 478 23.01 1.12 -22.27
CA SER A 478 21.77 0.89 -21.55
C SER A 478 21.01 -0.32 -22.05
N PHE A 479 20.29 -0.93 -21.12
CA PHE A 479 19.49 -2.12 -21.36
C PHE A 479 18.12 -1.95 -20.73
N PHE A 480 17.12 -2.67 -21.22
CA PHE A 480 15.80 -2.69 -20.64
C PHE A 480 15.30 -4.12 -20.42
N TRP A 481 14.44 -4.27 -19.43
CA TRP A 481 13.65 -5.45 -19.17
C TRP A 481 12.18 -5.07 -19.20
N PHE A 482 11.31 -5.99 -19.51
CA PHE A 482 9.87 -5.71 -19.51
C PHE A 482 9.11 -7.02 -19.31
N LEU A 483 8.03 -6.94 -18.56
CA LEU A 483 7.06 -7.99 -18.37
C LEU A 483 5.74 -7.53 -19.01
N THR A 484 5.10 -8.39 -19.76
CA THR A 484 3.70 -8.20 -20.13
C THR A 484 2.83 -8.17 -18.88
N HIS A 485 1.62 -7.62 -18.96
CA HIS A 485 0.68 -7.63 -17.85
C HIS A 485 0.51 -9.03 -17.25
N ASP A 486 0.27 -10.03 -18.09
CA ASP A 486 0.03 -11.41 -17.63
C ASP A 486 1.26 -12.06 -16.98
N GLU A 487 2.47 -11.73 -17.44
CA GLU A 487 3.71 -12.18 -16.81
C GLU A 487 3.90 -11.52 -15.44
N ALA A 488 3.67 -10.20 -15.32
CA ALA A 488 3.73 -9.48 -14.07
C ALA A 488 2.67 -10.00 -13.07
N ALA A 489 1.43 -10.22 -13.54
CA ALA A 489 0.34 -10.77 -12.74
C ALA A 489 0.71 -12.13 -12.13
N ARG A 490 1.27 -13.07 -12.92
CA ARG A 490 1.70 -14.40 -12.45
C ARG A 490 2.88 -14.37 -11.48
N LEU A 491 3.59 -13.25 -11.43
CA LEU A 491 4.69 -12.99 -10.51
C LEU A 491 4.26 -12.14 -9.31
N ALA A 492 2.98 -11.82 -9.18
CA ALA A 492 2.48 -10.90 -8.15
C ALA A 492 3.18 -9.53 -8.16
N ARG A 493 3.52 -9.01 -9.33
CA ARG A 493 4.19 -7.72 -9.50
C ARG A 493 3.23 -6.67 -10.06
N TYR A 494 3.44 -5.43 -9.64
CA TYR A 494 2.79 -4.29 -10.29
C TYR A 494 3.44 -4.02 -11.66
N ASP A 495 2.62 -3.65 -12.63
CA ASP A 495 3.03 -3.27 -14.00
C ASP A 495 2.82 -1.79 -14.30
N GLY A 496 2.40 -1.05 -13.29
CA GLY A 496 2.02 0.36 -13.39
C GLY A 496 3.17 1.37 -13.44
N TYR A 497 4.42 0.93 -13.55
CA TYR A 497 5.58 1.81 -13.62
C TYR A 497 5.72 2.49 -14.99
N GLY A 498 6.33 3.68 -15.02
CA GLY A 498 6.66 4.35 -16.27
C GLY A 498 7.86 3.69 -16.99
N GLN A 499 8.10 4.09 -18.23
CA GLN A 499 9.18 3.57 -19.09
C GLN A 499 10.56 3.55 -18.39
N ASP A 500 10.92 4.64 -17.71
CA ASP A 500 12.23 4.80 -17.06
C ASP A 500 12.54 3.71 -16.02
N PHE A 501 11.51 3.14 -15.37
CA PHE A 501 11.64 2.05 -14.41
C PHE A 501 12.26 0.79 -15.02
N TYR A 502 12.00 0.55 -16.30
CA TYR A 502 12.46 -0.66 -16.99
C TYR A 502 13.84 -0.49 -17.64
N ILE A 503 14.48 0.68 -17.51
CA ILE A 503 15.75 0.99 -18.17
C ILE A 503 16.89 1.04 -17.15
N LEU A 504 17.96 0.31 -17.42
CA LEU A 504 19.21 0.33 -16.68
C LEU A 504 20.28 1.00 -17.54
N ARG A 505 21.06 1.90 -16.96
CA ARG A 505 22.19 2.56 -17.62
C ARG A 505 23.47 2.19 -16.92
N PHE A 506 24.53 1.92 -17.71
CA PHE A 506 25.82 1.50 -17.20
C PHE A 506 26.88 2.53 -17.57
N GLY A 507 27.96 2.62 -16.78
CA GLY A 507 29.05 3.52 -17.06
C GLY A 507 30.07 3.59 -15.94
N SER A 508 30.81 4.72 -15.87
CA SER A 508 31.79 4.98 -14.84
C SER A 508 31.52 6.28 -14.11
N VAL A 509 31.66 6.29 -12.78
CA VAL A 509 31.59 7.53 -11.96
C VAL A 509 32.65 8.55 -12.39
N LYS A 510 33.81 8.08 -12.85
CA LYS A 510 34.93 8.95 -13.26
C LYS A 510 34.86 9.41 -14.72
N GLY A 511 33.83 8.97 -15.48
CA GLY A 511 33.73 9.26 -16.90
C GLY A 511 34.79 8.55 -17.74
N ASP A 512 35.32 7.42 -17.28
CA ASP A 512 36.24 6.58 -18.01
C ASP A 512 35.46 5.67 -18.95
N ASP A 513 35.55 5.91 -20.24
CA ASP A 513 34.85 5.17 -21.25
C ASP A 513 35.21 3.68 -21.32
N ASP A 514 36.31 3.26 -20.73
CA ASP A 514 36.77 1.85 -20.74
C ASP A 514 36.26 1.06 -19.52
N VAL A 515 35.66 1.70 -18.52
CA VAL A 515 35.27 1.08 -17.24
C VAL A 515 33.75 1.09 -17.07
N VAL A 516 33.20 -0.03 -16.59
CA VAL A 516 31.81 -0.13 -16.10
C VAL A 516 31.86 -0.45 -14.60
N ASP A 517 31.75 0.57 -13.77
CA ASP A 517 31.78 0.45 -12.31
C ASP A 517 30.50 0.91 -11.60
N VAL A 518 29.53 1.42 -12.36
CA VAL A 518 28.22 1.84 -11.85
C VAL A 518 27.09 1.41 -12.77
N LEU A 519 25.93 1.26 -12.14
CA LEU A 519 24.62 1.09 -12.76
C LEU A 519 23.70 2.19 -12.21
N TRP A 520 22.93 2.85 -13.07
CA TRP A 520 21.86 3.77 -12.71
C TRP A 520 20.51 3.13 -12.98
N TRP A 521 19.60 3.26 -12.02
CA TRP A 521 18.22 2.78 -12.15
C TRP A 521 17.24 3.82 -11.61
N LYS A 522 16.35 4.32 -12.49
CA LYS A 522 15.29 5.25 -12.12
C LYS A 522 14.04 4.50 -11.65
N HIS A 523 14.18 3.80 -10.54
CA HIS A 523 13.11 2.98 -9.96
C HIS A 523 12.04 3.79 -9.24
N GLU A 524 12.29 5.06 -8.96
CA GLU A 524 11.37 5.99 -8.34
C GLU A 524 11.24 7.26 -9.21
N PRO A 525 10.00 7.68 -9.56
CA PRO A 525 9.80 8.83 -10.45
C PRO A 525 10.42 10.14 -9.96
N SER A 526 10.54 10.32 -8.64
CA SER A 526 11.12 11.51 -8.00
C SER A 526 12.64 11.63 -8.13
N LEU A 527 13.32 10.56 -8.55
CA LEU A 527 14.77 10.58 -8.74
C LEU A 527 15.18 11.42 -9.94
N ASP A 528 16.18 12.27 -9.74
CA ASP A 528 16.76 13.11 -10.80
C ASP A 528 17.59 12.30 -11.80
N GLY A 529 17.78 12.85 -13.00
CA GLY A 529 18.70 12.32 -14.01
C GLY A 529 18.39 10.86 -14.38
N PHE A 530 19.39 10.00 -14.26
CA PHE A 530 19.29 8.57 -14.57
C PHE A 530 18.81 7.71 -13.40
N GLY A 531 18.52 8.32 -12.25
CA GLY A 531 18.04 7.63 -11.06
C GLY A 531 19.12 7.32 -10.02
N GLU A 532 18.87 6.33 -9.17
CA GLU A 532 19.78 5.90 -8.12
C GLU A 532 21.05 5.25 -8.69
N VAL A 533 22.19 5.51 -8.05
CA VAL A 533 23.49 4.96 -8.40
C VAL A 533 23.76 3.70 -7.60
N PHE A 534 24.02 2.61 -8.30
CA PHE A 534 24.49 1.35 -7.71
C PHE A 534 25.95 1.12 -8.08
N GLY A 535 26.83 1.04 -7.08
CA GLY A 535 28.28 0.83 -7.29
C GLY A 535 28.63 -0.65 -7.44
N ARG A 536 29.44 -0.98 -8.46
CA ARG A 536 29.92 -2.35 -8.68
C ARG A 536 30.88 -2.78 -7.57
N HIS A 537 30.68 -3.96 -7.02
CA HIS A 537 31.62 -4.53 -6.06
C HIS A 537 32.90 -4.96 -6.76
N SER A 538 34.01 -4.30 -6.45
CA SER A 538 35.33 -4.76 -6.89
C SER A 538 35.73 -5.98 -6.06
N THR A 539 35.76 -7.17 -6.65
CA THR A 539 36.49 -8.30 -6.07
C THR A 539 37.97 -8.00 -6.16
N SER A 540 38.55 -7.26 -5.19
CA SER A 540 39.98 -7.27 -5.01
C SER A 540 40.38 -8.72 -4.73
N LYS A 541 41.38 -9.22 -5.48
CA LYS A 541 42.01 -10.51 -5.22
C LYS A 541 42.66 -10.48 -3.83
N SER A 542 41.92 -10.77 -2.79
CA SER A 542 42.43 -11.16 -1.46
C SER A 542 41.69 -12.46 -1.11
N GLY A 543 42.51 -13.46 -0.75
CA GLY A 543 42.12 -14.86 -0.63
C GLY A 543 40.91 -15.17 0.28
N PRO A 544 40.49 -16.45 0.33
CA PRO A 544 39.22 -16.83 0.88
C PRO A 544 39.21 -16.69 2.40
N SER A 545 38.33 -15.86 2.93
CA SER A 545 37.85 -16.00 4.29
C SER A 545 36.44 -16.60 4.23
N GLU A 546 36.36 -17.84 4.60
CA GLU A 546 35.15 -18.59 4.88
C GLU A 546 34.34 -17.84 5.94
N GLU A 547 33.11 -17.47 5.61
CA GLU A 547 32.04 -17.38 6.58
C GLU A 547 30.81 -18.04 5.94
N GLU A 548 30.58 -19.26 6.41
CA GLU A 548 29.37 -20.03 6.20
C GLU A 548 28.16 -19.24 6.74
N GLY A 549 27.30 -18.82 5.84
CA GLY A 549 25.97 -18.32 6.17
C GLY A 549 25.00 -19.49 6.29
N SER A 550 24.49 -19.70 7.48
CA SER A 550 23.41 -20.64 7.76
C SER A 550 22.16 -20.32 6.95
N GLU A 551 21.64 -21.37 6.31
CA GLU A 551 20.32 -21.44 5.69
C GLU A 551 19.20 -21.05 6.69
N LEU A 552 18.30 -20.16 6.24
CA LEU A 552 16.91 -20.09 6.70
C LEU A 552 16.03 -19.78 5.49
#